data_a0ef9b8a86d7d0c79c979a3f84bd6042
#
_entry.id   a0ef9b8a86d7d0c79c979a3f84bd6042
#
_cell.length_a   1.000
_cell.length_b   1.000
_cell.length_c   1.000
_cell.angle_alpha   90.00
_cell.angle_beta   90.00
_cell.angle_gamma   90.00
#
_symmetry.space_group_name_H-M   'P 1'
#
loop_
_entity.id
_entity.type
_entity.pdbx_description
1 polymer ?
#
loop_
_entity_poly.entity_id
_entity_poly.type
_entity_poly.pdbx_seq_one_letter_code
_entity_poly.pdbx_strand_id
1 'polypeptide(L)'
;MNAVSSRSSQLDGLPRRLIDRRLLGDTGLVAEREIRERMRGRVFRVVTLILLAVVAAAVVIPTIHTGTTARQKVGVVAGGPTLDEELRKLATTVGLPVDLVREPDLSAARAALSAGHLNMVVDGSGTILVQNPISDTDSSAEARYVRVVATALGAQQAFARAGLTPEQAAAVAEAKPWPVESVHPSKGSTTTEEATALFGVILIFIVLTQYLSWILMGVMEEKASRVIEVLLATVRPGQLLAGKVAGIGAVALLQAVSLVAFALVLAKLVGANLVHGAAPLVVAATFVWLVLGYAFYSWVYAAAGSLAERQDQVQSLALPLSAPLIFGYVVSLIGVSSGSASLLVKVLAYLPPTAPFAMPTLVGFGEATWWQFLFSVVVSIVCTVLVARVAARVYRTAVLRTGRRVRLRELVPTLAR
;
A
#
# COMPACT_ATOMS: atom_id res chain seq x y z
N MET A 1 -41.86 -57.51 2.39
CA MET A 1 -40.92 -57.29 1.26
C MET A 1 -41.53 -56.26 0.36
N ASN A 2 -40.93 -55.15 0.06
CA ASN A 2 -41.28 -53.97 -0.72
C ASN A 2 -41.59 -52.67 0.08
N ALA A 3 -40.56 -52.02 0.58
CA ALA A 3 -40.64 -50.58 0.97
C ALA A 3 -39.22 -49.96 1.20
N VAL A 4 -38.20 -50.25 0.37
CA VAL A 4 -36.87 -49.64 0.52
C VAL A 4 -36.32 -49.04 -0.79
N SER A 5 -37.10 -49.02 -1.88
CA SER A 5 -36.51 -48.58 -3.18
C SER A 5 -36.94 -47.20 -3.70
N SER A 6 -37.55 -46.31 -2.89
CA SER A 6 -38.07 -45.00 -3.39
C SER A 6 -37.47 -43.73 -2.79
N ARG A 7 -36.28 -43.78 -2.15
CA ARG A 7 -35.64 -42.57 -1.59
C ARG A 7 -34.34 -42.16 -2.29
N SER A 8 -33.94 -42.78 -3.38
CA SER A 8 -32.69 -42.43 -4.09
C SER A 8 -32.82 -41.42 -5.24
N SER A 9 -34.04 -40.97 -5.59
CA SER A 9 -34.28 -40.13 -6.77
C SER A 9 -34.56 -38.65 -6.51
N GLN A 10 -34.47 -38.18 -5.27
CA GLN A 10 -34.76 -36.75 -4.94
C GLN A 10 -33.53 -35.88 -4.62
N LEU A 11 -32.27 -36.36 -4.80
CA LEU A 11 -31.06 -35.59 -4.56
C LEU A 11 -30.35 -35.09 -5.83
N ASP A 12 -30.94 -35.29 -7.01
CA ASP A 12 -30.32 -34.93 -8.29
C ASP A 12 -30.60 -33.48 -8.77
N GLY A 13 -31.20 -32.63 -7.95
CA GLY A 13 -31.68 -31.29 -8.33
C GLY A 13 -30.80 -30.09 -7.90
N LEU A 14 -29.59 -30.28 -7.39
CA LEU A 14 -28.70 -29.13 -7.06
C LEU A 14 -27.77 -28.80 -8.22
N PRO A 15 -27.61 -27.50 -8.58
CA PRO A 15 -26.77 -27.10 -9.71
C PRO A 15 -25.30 -27.40 -9.43
N ARG A 16 -24.83 -28.52 -9.93
CA ARG A 16 -23.42 -28.97 -9.91
C ARG A 16 -22.64 -28.33 -11.06
N ARG A 17 -22.51 -27.02 -11.14
CA ARG A 17 -21.69 -26.38 -12.18
C ARG A 17 -21.08 -25.09 -11.67
N LEU A 18 -19.84 -25.15 -11.17
CA LEU A 18 -18.98 -23.96 -11.17
C LEU A 18 -17.46 -24.21 -11.35
N ILE A 19 -16.99 -25.45 -11.37
CA ILE A 19 -15.61 -25.73 -11.80
C ILE A 19 -15.64 -27.08 -12.52
N ASP A 20 -15.23 -27.08 -13.77
CA ASP A 20 -15.19 -28.29 -14.59
C ASP A 20 -14.24 -29.32 -13.95
N ARG A 21 -14.81 -30.35 -13.31
CA ARG A 21 -14.09 -31.37 -12.53
C ARG A 21 -13.00 -32.11 -13.31
N ARG A 22 -12.96 -31.92 -14.65
CA ARG A 22 -11.99 -32.60 -15.52
C ARG A 22 -10.68 -31.85 -15.71
N LEU A 23 -10.60 -30.53 -15.46
CA LEU A 23 -9.39 -29.73 -15.72
C LEU A 23 -8.41 -29.70 -14.54
N LEU A 24 -8.87 -29.73 -13.30
CA LEU A 24 -8.02 -29.60 -12.11
C LEU A 24 -7.93 -30.86 -11.25
N GLY A 25 -8.76 -31.89 -11.49
CA GLY A 25 -8.74 -33.16 -10.74
C GLY A 25 -8.78 -32.97 -9.21
N ASP A 26 -7.98 -33.75 -8.50
CA ASP A 26 -7.91 -33.74 -7.03
C ASP A 26 -7.43 -32.39 -6.46
N THR A 27 -6.56 -31.67 -7.20
CA THR A 27 -6.08 -30.31 -6.83
C THR A 27 -7.22 -29.31 -6.71
N GLY A 28 -8.21 -29.39 -7.64
CA GLY A 28 -9.39 -28.50 -7.61
C GLY A 28 -10.31 -28.77 -6.43
N LEU A 29 -10.49 -30.04 -6.03
CA LEU A 29 -11.29 -30.40 -4.87
C LEU A 29 -10.67 -29.89 -3.56
N VAL A 30 -9.35 -29.99 -3.44
CA VAL A 30 -8.61 -29.43 -2.30
C VAL A 30 -8.75 -27.91 -2.26
N ALA A 31 -8.58 -27.23 -3.39
CA ALA A 31 -8.73 -25.77 -3.47
C ALA A 31 -10.16 -25.31 -3.10
N GLU A 32 -11.21 -26.01 -3.59
CA GLU A 32 -12.61 -25.70 -3.24
C GLU A 32 -12.86 -25.87 -1.73
N ARG A 33 -12.31 -26.91 -1.12
CA ARG A 33 -12.39 -27.14 0.32
C ARG A 33 -11.75 -25.98 1.08
N GLU A 34 -10.53 -25.58 0.73
CA GLU A 34 -9.80 -24.48 1.38
C GLU A 34 -10.56 -23.14 1.25
N ILE A 35 -11.08 -22.83 0.05
CA ILE A 35 -11.88 -21.61 -0.17
C ILE A 35 -13.09 -21.60 0.77
N ARG A 36 -13.83 -22.69 0.81
CA ARG A 36 -15.06 -22.78 1.62
C ARG A 36 -14.78 -22.69 3.12
N GLU A 37 -13.72 -23.34 3.58
CA GLU A 37 -13.31 -23.33 4.98
C GLU A 37 -12.87 -21.94 5.42
N ARG A 38 -12.03 -21.24 4.62
CA ARG A 38 -11.51 -19.92 4.96
C ARG A 38 -12.58 -18.84 4.88
N MET A 39 -13.41 -18.82 3.85
CA MET A 39 -14.46 -17.80 3.70
C MET A 39 -15.54 -17.88 4.79
N ARG A 40 -15.83 -19.08 5.31
CA ARG A 40 -16.80 -19.27 6.42
C ARG A 40 -16.19 -18.92 7.79
N GLY A 41 -14.89 -18.82 7.90
CA GLY A 41 -14.17 -18.54 9.14
C GLY A 41 -14.55 -17.18 9.75
N ARG A 42 -14.72 -17.12 11.09
CA ARG A 42 -14.94 -15.84 11.80
C ARG A 42 -13.74 -14.91 11.64
N VAL A 43 -12.53 -15.46 11.65
CA VAL A 43 -11.29 -14.70 11.48
C VAL A 43 -11.26 -13.96 10.15
N PHE A 44 -11.62 -14.62 9.03
CA PHE A 44 -11.69 -13.98 7.72
C PHE A 44 -12.63 -12.76 7.72
N ARG A 45 -13.83 -12.93 8.26
CA ARG A 45 -14.83 -11.86 8.31
C ARG A 45 -14.37 -10.67 9.15
N VAL A 46 -13.84 -10.93 10.35
CA VAL A 46 -13.35 -9.89 11.26
C VAL A 46 -12.19 -9.13 10.65
N VAL A 47 -11.19 -9.85 10.12
CA VAL A 47 -10.03 -9.21 9.48
C VAL A 47 -10.44 -8.43 8.24
N THR A 48 -11.33 -8.95 7.40
CA THR A 48 -11.84 -8.22 6.23
C THR A 48 -12.56 -6.94 6.65
N LEU A 49 -13.38 -6.97 7.70
CA LEU A 49 -14.06 -5.77 8.22
C LEU A 49 -13.05 -4.74 8.76
N ILE A 50 -12.03 -5.18 9.49
CA ILE A 50 -10.96 -4.29 9.97
C ILE A 50 -10.23 -3.66 8.79
N LEU A 51 -9.88 -4.44 7.76
CA LEU A 51 -9.21 -3.92 6.58
C LEU A 51 -10.08 -2.94 5.79
N LEU A 52 -11.38 -3.21 5.65
CA LEU A 52 -12.32 -2.27 5.04
C LEU A 52 -12.40 -0.95 5.85
N ALA A 53 -12.41 -1.04 7.18
CA ALA A 53 -12.39 0.14 8.04
C ALA A 53 -11.08 0.95 7.89
N VAL A 54 -9.94 0.27 7.81
CA VAL A 54 -8.63 0.92 7.56
C VAL A 54 -8.60 1.60 6.18
N VAL A 55 -9.09 0.92 5.15
CA VAL A 55 -9.21 1.49 3.79
C VAL A 55 -10.15 2.68 3.80
N ALA A 56 -11.31 2.58 4.47
CA ALA A 56 -12.23 3.70 4.62
C ALA A 56 -11.57 4.90 5.29
N ALA A 57 -10.86 4.68 6.40
CA ALA A 57 -10.12 5.73 7.09
C ALA A 57 -9.05 6.36 6.20
N ALA A 58 -8.26 5.56 5.47
CA ALA A 58 -7.22 6.02 4.57
C ALA A 58 -7.76 6.87 3.39
N VAL A 59 -8.98 6.61 2.93
CA VAL A 59 -9.63 7.39 1.86
C VAL A 59 -10.33 8.63 2.42
N VAL A 60 -11.06 8.50 3.54
CA VAL A 60 -11.94 9.56 4.07
C VAL A 60 -11.17 10.59 4.88
N ILE A 61 -10.17 10.19 5.68
CA ILE A 61 -9.46 11.13 6.55
C ILE A 61 -8.75 12.25 5.76
N PRO A 62 -8.01 11.97 4.67
CA PRO A 62 -7.42 13.03 3.87
C PRO A 62 -8.47 13.96 3.25
N THR A 63 -9.60 13.42 2.78
CA THR A 63 -10.65 14.23 2.13
C THR A 63 -11.36 15.15 3.11
N ILE A 64 -11.56 14.73 4.36
CA ILE A 64 -12.12 15.60 5.40
C ILE A 64 -11.14 16.74 5.70
N HIS A 65 -9.83 16.47 5.77
CA HIS A 65 -8.82 17.50 6.03
C HIS A 65 -8.59 18.43 4.83
N THR A 66 -8.81 17.97 3.60
CA THR A 66 -8.74 18.82 2.39
C THR A 66 -10.07 19.51 2.06
N GLY A 67 -11.21 18.93 2.49
CA GLY A 67 -12.56 19.45 2.22
C GLY A 67 -13.01 20.58 3.15
N THR A 68 -12.43 20.71 4.33
CA THR A 68 -12.56 21.90 5.16
C THR A 68 -11.36 22.82 4.92
N THR A 69 -11.36 23.56 3.81
CA THR A 69 -10.73 24.87 3.81
C THR A 69 -11.53 25.72 4.80
N ALA A 70 -11.40 25.43 6.10
CA ALA A 70 -11.86 26.35 7.12
C ALA A 70 -11.24 27.69 6.77
N ARG A 71 -12.07 28.71 6.63
CA ARG A 71 -11.58 30.07 6.36
C ARG A 71 -10.51 30.39 7.39
N GLN A 72 -9.30 30.59 6.91
CA GLN A 72 -8.18 30.89 7.79
C GLN A 72 -8.35 32.26 8.33
N LYS A 73 -8.42 32.43 9.65
CA LYS A 73 -8.52 33.69 10.31
C LYS A 73 -7.10 34.27 10.45
N VAL A 74 -6.83 35.33 9.68
CA VAL A 74 -5.55 36.02 9.69
C VAL A 74 -5.71 37.32 10.45
N GLY A 75 -5.02 37.44 11.57
CA GLY A 75 -4.95 38.70 12.35
C GLY A 75 -4.07 39.70 11.64
N VAL A 76 -4.53 40.95 11.51
CA VAL A 76 -3.75 42.05 10.96
C VAL A 76 -3.59 43.10 12.02
N VAL A 77 -2.33 43.41 12.36
CA VAL A 77 -1.95 44.48 13.30
C VAL A 77 -1.24 45.62 12.52
N ALA A 78 -1.60 46.85 12.79
CA ALA A 78 -1.00 48.06 12.15
C ALA A 78 -1.00 48.03 10.61
N GLY A 79 -1.95 47.31 9.99
CA GLY A 79 -2.08 47.20 8.53
C GLY A 79 -3.06 48.20 7.95
N GLY A 80 -2.71 48.72 6.77
CA GLY A 80 -3.61 49.56 5.95
C GLY A 80 -4.48 48.72 5.00
N PRO A 81 -5.44 49.37 4.29
CA PRO A 81 -6.30 48.69 3.30
C PRO A 81 -5.52 47.98 2.19
N THR A 82 -4.37 48.49 1.83
CA THR A 82 -3.47 47.90 0.81
C THR A 82 -2.91 46.57 1.23
N LEU A 83 -2.53 46.40 2.51
CA LEU A 83 -2.08 45.12 3.05
C LEU A 83 -3.21 44.09 3.08
N ASP A 84 -4.43 44.50 3.44
CA ASP A 84 -5.61 43.63 3.45
C ASP A 84 -5.91 43.09 2.04
N GLU A 85 -5.83 43.93 1.01
CA GLU A 85 -6.06 43.56 -0.38
C GLU A 85 -4.98 42.57 -0.89
N GLU A 86 -3.73 42.85 -0.54
CA GLU A 86 -2.60 42.04 -0.92
C GLU A 86 -2.67 40.64 -0.26
N LEU A 87 -2.98 40.57 1.03
CA LEU A 87 -3.16 39.29 1.73
C LEU A 87 -4.29 38.43 1.11
N ARG A 88 -5.41 39.06 0.70
CA ARG A 88 -6.49 38.39 -0.02
C ARG A 88 -6.05 37.93 -1.41
N LYS A 89 -5.31 38.74 -2.15
CA LYS A 89 -4.78 38.34 -3.47
C LYS A 89 -3.82 37.14 -3.36
N LEU A 90 -2.90 37.17 -2.40
CA LEU A 90 -2.00 36.07 -2.15
C LEU A 90 -2.75 34.78 -1.71
N ALA A 91 -3.80 34.95 -0.92
CA ALA A 91 -4.66 33.84 -0.49
C ALA A 91 -5.38 33.17 -1.69
N THR A 92 -5.90 33.96 -2.62
CA THR A 92 -6.53 33.42 -3.85
C THR A 92 -5.53 32.69 -4.73
N THR A 93 -4.28 33.16 -4.81
CA THR A 93 -3.21 32.49 -5.57
C THR A 93 -2.88 31.09 -5.01
N VAL A 94 -2.98 30.92 -3.69
CA VAL A 94 -2.75 29.62 -3.01
C VAL A 94 -4.03 28.77 -2.96
N GLY A 95 -5.19 29.35 -3.31
CA GLY A 95 -6.50 28.67 -3.23
C GLY A 95 -7.02 28.50 -1.79
N LEU A 96 -6.61 29.40 -0.87
CA LEU A 96 -6.97 29.34 0.55
C LEU A 96 -7.95 30.47 0.88
N PRO A 97 -9.20 30.21 1.31
CA PRO A 97 -10.10 31.25 1.76
C PRO A 97 -9.63 31.81 3.10
N VAL A 98 -9.45 33.15 3.18
CA VAL A 98 -9.01 33.85 4.38
C VAL A 98 -10.06 34.84 4.86
N ASP A 99 -10.22 34.96 6.18
CA ASP A 99 -10.96 36.00 6.85
C ASP A 99 -9.95 36.90 7.61
N LEU A 100 -9.86 38.17 7.25
CA LEU A 100 -8.96 39.11 7.91
C LEU A 100 -9.65 39.67 9.14
N VAL A 101 -9.00 39.56 10.29
CA VAL A 101 -9.45 40.08 11.59
C VAL A 101 -8.46 41.17 12.01
N ARG A 102 -8.93 42.39 12.24
CA ARG A 102 -8.07 43.43 12.74
C ARG A 102 -7.93 43.37 14.25
N GLU A 103 -6.68 43.31 14.70
CA GLU A 103 -6.35 43.34 16.12
C GLU A 103 -5.78 44.71 16.51
N PRO A 104 -6.12 45.20 17.72
CA PRO A 104 -5.71 46.53 18.14
C PRO A 104 -4.20 46.63 18.36
N ASP A 105 -3.57 45.59 18.83
CA ASP A 105 -2.14 45.53 19.08
C ASP A 105 -1.59 44.11 18.97
N LEU A 106 -0.25 43.98 18.97
CA LEU A 106 0.44 42.72 18.83
C LEU A 106 0.22 41.80 20.03
N SER A 107 -0.06 42.34 21.22
CA SER A 107 -0.30 41.54 22.44
C SER A 107 -1.66 40.87 22.38
N ALA A 108 -2.70 41.57 21.96
CA ALA A 108 -4.03 41.01 21.72
C ALA A 108 -3.99 39.97 20.61
N ALA A 109 -3.29 40.23 19.51
CA ALA A 109 -3.12 39.31 18.41
C ALA A 109 -2.41 38.00 18.85
N ARG A 110 -1.37 38.09 19.69
CA ARG A 110 -0.69 36.91 20.26
C ARG A 110 -1.61 36.12 21.17
N ALA A 111 -2.40 36.79 22.02
CA ALA A 111 -3.37 36.11 22.89
C ALA A 111 -4.44 35.38 22.06
N ALA A 112 -4.97 36.02 21.01
CA ALA A 112 -5.94 35.40 20.11
C ALA A 112 -5.35 34.21 19.32
N LEU A 113 -4.08 34.31 18.89
CA LEU A 113 -3.34 33.23 18.23
C LEU A 113 -3.12 32.05 19.18
N SER A 114 -2.68 32.30 20.40
CA SER A 114 -2.46 31.24 21.41
C SER A 114 -3.76 30.58 21.86
N ALA A 115 -4.88 31.30 21.86
CA ALA A 115 -6.22 30.77 22.14
C ALA A 115 -6.84 30.01 20.94
N GLY A 116 -6.16 29.96 19.78
CA GLY A 116 -6.66 29.29 18.58
C GLY A 116 -7.78 30.04 17.85
N HIS A 117 -8.00 31.31 18.18
CA HIS A 117 -8.97 32.16 17.48
C HIS A 117 -8.45 32.69 16.14
N LEU A 118 -7.13 32.78 15.98
CA LEU A 118 -6.41 33.12 14.76
C LEU A 118 -5.47 32.02 14.37
N ASN A 119 -5.21 31.84 13.07
CA ASN A 119 -4.28 30.86 12.53
C ASN A 119 -2.89 31.47 12.23
N MET A 120 -2.88 32.78 11.87
CA MET A 120 -1.68 33.54 11.57
C MET A 120 -1.91 34.97 11.95
N VAL A 121 -0.87 35.67 12.31
CA VAL A 121 -0.89 37.13 12.52
C VAL A 121 0.16 37.79 11.63
N VAL A 122 -0.22 38.84 10.92
CA VAL A 122 0.67 39.67 10.12
C VAL A 122 0.70 41.07 10.77
N ASP A 123 1.88 41.48 11.21
CA ASP A 123 2.12 42.81 11.72
C ASP A 123 2.71 43.67 10.60
N GLY A 124 2.11 44.85 10.36
CA GLY A 124 2.57 45.80 9.36
C GLY A 124 4.00 46.29 9.56
N SER A 125 4.61 46.04 10.73
CA SER A 125 6.03 46.32 11.00
C SER A 125 7.00 45.29 10.38
N GLY A 126 6.49 44.18 9.84
CA GLY A 126 7.29 43.16 9.13
C GLY A 126 7.50 41.86 9.90
N THR A 127 6.57 41.53 10.81
CA THR A 127 6.62 40.24 11.56
C THR A 127 5.40 39.40 11.25
N ILE A 128 5.62 38.11 11.02
CA ILE A 128 4.56 37.10 10.89
C ILE A 128 4.65 36.16 12.07
N LEU A 129 3.53 35.97 12.78
CA LEU A 129 3.42 35.04 13.89
C LEU A 129 2.53 33.87 13.50
N VAL A 130 2.96 32.66 13.82
CA VAL A 130 2.21 31.41 13.65
C VAL A 130 2.21 30.64 14.97
N GLN A 131 1.19 29.80 15.20
CA GLN A 131 1.07 29.07 16.44
C GLN A 131 2.16 27.98 16.58
N ASN A 132 2.45 27.27 15.50
CA ASN A 132 3.45 26.22 15.47
C ASN A 132 4.55 26.54 14.45
N PRO A 133 5.79 26.12 14.68
CA PRO A 133 6.86 26.29 13.70
C PRO A 133 6.52 25.55 12.41
N ILE A 134 6.67 26.22 11.27
CA ILE A 134 6.45 25.66 9.94
C ILE A 134 7.79 25.11 9.43
N SER A 135 7.84 23.82 9.13
CA SER A 135 9.03 23.23 8.53
C SER A 135 9.04 23.48 7.01
N ASP A 136 10.23 23.47 6.40
CA ASP A 136 10.39 23.65 4.95
C ASP A 136 9.74 22.53 4.14
N THR A 137 9.54 21.36 4.76
CA THR A 137 8.90 20.17 4.15
C THR A 137 7.38 20.16 4.29
N ASP A 138 6.79 21.11 5.04
CA ASP A 138 5.33 21.17 5.22
C ASP A 138 4.67 21.66 3.92
N SER A 139 3.92 20.77 3.27
CA SER A 139 3.19 21.00 2.02
C SER A 139 1.74 21.46 2.22
N SER A 140 1.31 21.70 3.46
CA SER A 140 -0.05 22.17 3.76
C SER A 140 -0.35 23.51 3.07
N ALA A 141 -1.63 23.76 2.76
CA ALA A 141 -2.05 25.03 2.15
C ALA A 141 -1.74 26.22 3.06
N GLU A 142 -1.82 26.03 4.38
CA GLU A 142 -1.47 27.01 5.39
C GLU A 142 0.02 27.36 5.35
N ALA A 143 0.90 26.35 5.36
CA ALA A 143 2.34 26.56 5.30
C ALA A 143 2.76 27.23 3.98
N ARG A 144 2.14 26.86 2.86
CA ARG A 144 2.36 27.53 1.57
C ARG A 144 1.93 28.98 1.61
N TYR A 145 0.77 29.26 2.19
CA TYR A 145 0.27 30.64 2.31
C TYR A 145 1.22 31.49 3.16
N VAL A 146 1.63 31.02 4.33
CA VAL A 146 2.58 31.72 5.19
C VAL A 146 3.89 32.01 4.45
N ARG A 147 4.45 31.04 3.73
CA ARG A 147 5.68 31.23 2.95
C ARG A 147 5.51 32.24 1.82
N VAL A 148 4.40 32.20 1.09
CA VAL A 148 4.10 33.13 0.01
C VAL A 148 3.96 34.54 0.58
N VAL A 149 3.23 34.72 1.69
CA VAL A 149 3.07 36.02 2.37
C VAL A 149 4.41 36.53 2.87
N ALA A 150 5.21 35.68 3.54
CA ALA A 150 6.52 36.07 4.05
C ALA A 150 7.47 36.54 2.92
N THR A 151 7.47 35.79 1.81
CA THR A 151 8.32 36.10 0.65
C THR A 151 7.87 37.40 -0.03
N ALA A 152 6.57 37.57 -0.27
CA ALA A 152 6.02 38.74 -0.94
C ALA A 152 6.24 40.04 -0.13
N LEU A 153 5.88 39.99 1.17
CA LEU A 153 6.06 41.17 2.04
C LEU A 153 7.54 41.44 2.32
N GLY A 154 8.38 40.40 2.45
CA GLY A 154 9.83 40.55 2.58
C GLY A 154 10.47 41.18 1.34
N ALA A 155 10.03 40.79 0.14
CA ALA A 155 10.49 41.38 -1.12
C ALA A 155 10.09 42.86 -1.24
N GLN A 156 8.82 43.19 -0.92
CA GLN A 156 8.37 44.61 -0.92
C GLN A 156 9.22 45.48 0.03
N GLN A 157 9.49 44.98 1.23
CA GLN A 157 10.30 45.72 2.18
C GLN A 157 11.75 45.89 1.68
N ALA A 158 12.30 44.86 1.02
CA ALA A 158 13.60 44.95 0.40
C ALA A 158 13.64 45.96 -0.74
N PHE A 159 12.61 46.00 -1.61
CA PHE A 159 12.49 46.98 -2.69
C PHE A 159 12.36 48.43 -2.17
N ALA A 160 11.57 48.61 -1.13
CA ALA A 160 11.44 49.91 -0.48
C ALA A 160 12.77 50.40 0.12
N ARG A 161 13.53 49.52 0.76
CA ARG A 161 14.87 49.85 1.30
C ARG A 161 15.90 50.13 0.20
N ALA A 162 15.76 49.47 -0.97
CA ALA A 162 16.65 49.71 -2.12
C ALA A 162 16.31 50.98 -2.88
N GLY A 163 15.24 51.71 -2.50
CA GLY A 163 14.83 52.96 -3.15
C GLY A 163 14.26 52.76 -4.56
N LEU A 164 13.74 51.59 -4.88
CA LEU A 164 13.12 51.27 -6.15
C LEU A 164 11.77 52.00 -6.29
N THR A 165 11.50 52.53 -7.47
CA THR A 165 10.16 53.07 -7.78
C THR A 165 9.14 51.91 -7.84
N PRO A 166 7.83 52.20 -7.66
CA PRO A 166 6.79 51.17 -7.76
C PRO A 166 6.81 50.44 -9.10
N GLU A 167 7.15 51.10 -10.20
CA GLU A 167 7.28 50.51 -11.53
C GLU A 167 8.47 49.59 -11.63
N GLN A 168 9.61 49.94 -11.05
CA GLN A 168 10.80 49.09 -11.00
C GLN A 168 10.58 47.86 -10.07
N ALA A 169 9.91 48.08 -8.93
CA ALA A 169 9.53 46.99 -8.04
C ALA A 169 8.57 45.98 -8.72
N ALA A 170 7.57 46.50 -9.47
CA ALA A 170 6.67 45.67 -10.26
C ALA A 170 7.41 44.88 -11.36
N ALA A 171 8.33 45.50 -12.07
CA ALA A 171 9.15 44.83 -13.10
C ALA A 171 10.02 43.70 -12.51
N VAL A 172 10.55 43.89 -11.31
CA VAL A 172 11.31 42.84 -10.60
C VAL A 172 10.37 41.71 -10.10
N ALA A 173 9.19 42.05 -9.62
CA ALA A 173 8.19 41.09 -9.16
C ALA A 173 7.59 40.29 -10.33
N GLU A 174 7.49 40.85 -11.53
CA GLU A 174 7.05 40.17 -12.76
C GLU A 174 8.18 39.40 -13.44
N ALA A 175 9.44 39.53 -12.99
CA ALA A 175 10.53 38.79 -13.54
C ALA A 175 10.27 37.28 -13.38
N LYS A 176 10.07 36.62 -14.52
CA LYS A 176 9.90 35.17 -14.54
C LYS A 176 11.17 34.48 -14.05
N PRO A 177 11.07 33.54 -13.12
CA PRO A 177 12.23 32.75 -12.76
C PRO A 177 12.82 32.06 -14.01
N TRP A 178 14.11 31.93 -14.06
CA TRP A 178 14.78 31.29 -15.17
C TRP A 178 14.23 29.87 -15.32
N PRO A 179 13.95 29.42 -16.57
CA PRO A 179 13.47 28.06 -16.77
C PRO A 179 14.51 27.07 -16.26
N VAL A 180 14.10 26.24 -15.32
CA VAL A 180 14.93 25.13 -14.84
C VAL A 180 14.61 23.93 -15.72
N GLU A 181 15.52 23.58 -16.67
CA GLU A 181 15.44 22.34 -17.40
C GLU A 181 16.12 21.22 -16.63
N SER A 182 15.39 20.17 -16.34
CA SER A 182 15.97 18.96 -15.77
C SER A 182 16.66 18.16 -16.87
N VAL A 183 17.95 17.90 -16.71
CA VAL A 183 18.75 17.04 -17.61
C VAL A 183 18.19 15.61 -17.65
N HIS A 184 17.54 15.18 -16.61
CA HIS A 184 16.75 13.97 -16.55
C HIS A 184 15.31 14.37 -16.22
N PRO A 185 14.45 14.50 -17.24
CA PRO A 185 13.03 14.72 -16.99
C PRO A 185 12.52 13.46 -16.30
N SER A 186 12.50 13.46 -14.96
CA SER A 186 11.64 12.54 -14.25
C SER A 186 10.23 12.87 -14.76
N LYS A 187 9.56 11.90 -15.36
CA LYS A 187 8.12 11.99 -15.57
C LYS A 187 7.57 12.18 -14.17
N GLY A 188 7.32 13.44 -13.77
CA GLY A 188 6.91 13.76 -12.42
C GLY A 188 5.70 12.94 -12.08
N SER A 189 5.85 12.03 -11.11
CA SER A 189 4.70 11.32 -10.56
C SER A 189 3.77 12.35 -9.96
N THR A 190 2.49 12.21 -10.21
CA THR A 190 1.50 13.02 -9.53
C THR A 190 1.36 12.53 -8.09
N THR A 191 0.99 13.43 -7.17
CA THR A 191 0.69 13.07 -5.76
C THR A 191 -0.31 11.91 -5.66
N THR A 192 -1.19 11.76 -6.65
CA THR A 192 -2.17 10.67 -6.75
C THR A 192 -1.50 9.33 -7.07
N GLU A 193 -0.50 9.32 -7.95
CA GLU A 193 0.24 8.10 -8.34
C GLU A 193 1.09 7.60 -7.18
N GLU A 194 1.75 8.49 -6.46
CA GLU A 194 2.51 8.18 -5.24
C GLU A 194 1.62 7.61 -4.13
N ALA A 195 0.48 8.26 -3.88
CA ALA A 195 -0.50 7.78 -2.91
C ALA A 195 -1.07 6.41 -3.30
N THR A 196 -1.32 6.17 -4.60
CA THR A 196 -1.78 4.89 -5.11
C THR A 196 -0.71 3.81 -4.96
N ALA A 197 0.57 4.13 -5.22
CA ALA A 197 1.69 3.21 -5.01
C ALA A 197 1.85 2.86 -3.52
N LEU A 198 1.77 3.85 -2.64
CA LEU A 198 1.80 3.66 -1.19
C LEU A 198 0.69 2.71 -0.72
N PHE A 199 -0.55 2.97 -1.15
CA PHE A 199 -1.68 2.09 -0.85
C PHE A 199 -1.44 0.67 -1.37
N GLY A 200 -0.93 0.53 -2.60
CA GLY A 200 -0.59 -0.76 -3.20
C GLY A 200 0.45 -1.54 -2.41
N VAL A 201 1.53 -0.90 -1.99
CA VAL A 201 2.61 -1.50 -1.19
C VAL A 201 2.07 -1.98 0.17
N ILE A 202 1.26 -1.17 0.85
CA ILE A 202 0.62 -1.53 2.12
C ILE A 202 -0.35 -2.71 1.93
N LEU A 203 -1.17 -2.68 0.88
CA LEU A 203 -2.11 -3.75 0.55
C LEU A 203 -1.38 -5.08 0.32
N ILE A 204 -0.33 -5.09 -0.51
CA ILE A 204 0.48 -6.28 -0.76
C ILE A 204 1.05 -6.82 0.56
N PHE A 205 1.61 -5.96 1.41
CA PHE A 205 2.21 -6.38 2.67
C PHE A 205 1.19 -7.05 3.60
N ILE A 206 0.03 -6.44 3.79
CA ILE A 206 -1.02 -6.98 4.67
C ILE A 206 -1.54 -8.31 4.13
N VAL A 207 -1.88 -8.36 2.83
CA VAL A 207 -2.43 -9.56 2.20
C VAL A 207 -1.41 -10.69 2.23
N LEU A 208 -0.16 -10.44 1.83
CA LEU A 208 0.87 -11.48 1.86
C LEU A 208 1.11 -11.99 3.28
N THR A 209 1.34 -11.11 4.25
CA THR A 209 1.63 -11.52 5.64
C THR A 209 0.51 -12.38 6.21
N GLN A 210 -0.75 -12.01 5.98
CA GLN A 210 -1.90 -12.75 6.47
C GLN A 210 -2.02 -14.15 5.84
N TYR A 211 -2.01 -14.21 4.51
CA TYR A 211 -2.28 -15.46 3.81
C TYR A 211 -1.11 -16.43 3.85
N LEU A 212 0.12 -15.91 3.87
CA LEU A 212 1.32 -16.74 4.06
C LEU A 212 1.36 -17.39 5.45
N SER A 213 0.93 -16.67 6.49
CA SER A 213 0.77 -17.23 7.83
C SER A 213 -0.27 -18.36 7.85
N TRP A 214 -1.35 -18.22 7.09
CA TRP A 214 -2.35 -19.28 6.97
C TRP A 214 -1.82 -20.53 6.24
N ILE A 215 -0.97 -20.36 5.24
CA ILE A 215 -0.31 -21.50 4.58
C ILE A 215 0.62 -22.22 5.56
N LEU A 216 1.47 -21.45 6.24
CA LEU A 216 2.45 -21.95 7.19
C LEU A 216 1.77 -22.82 8.29
N MET A 217 0.74 -22.21 8.93
CA MET A 217 -0.02 -22.86 9.99
C MET A 217 -0.82 -24.06 9.48
N GLY A 218 -1.54 -23.91 8.37
CA GLY A 218 -2.40 -24.96 7.84
C GLY A 218 -1.63 -26.18 7.36
N VAL A 219 -0.40 -26.02 6.85
CA VAL A 219 0.45 -27.17 6.48
C VAL A 219 0.96 -27.89 7.75
N MET A 220 1.33 -27.15 8.78
CA MET A 220 1.76 -27.74 10.06
C MET A 220 0.63 -28.50 10.76
N GLU A 221 -0.56 -27.90 10.84
CA GLU A 221 -1.75 -28.50 11.49
C GLU A 221 -2.17 -29.80 10.82
N GLU A 222 -2.17 -29.88 9.49
CA GLU A 222 -2.48 -31.09 8.76
C GLU A 222 -1.47 -32.21 9.07
N LYS A 223 -0.18 -31.88 9.15
CA LYS A 223 0.86 -32.84 9.51
C LYS A 223 0.71 -33.31 10.96
N ALA A 224 0.39 -32.41 11.89
CA ALA A 224 0.22 -32.72 13.31
C ALA A 224 -1.02 -33.58 13.61
N SER A 225 -2.08 -33.44 12.82
CA SER A 225 -3.39 -34.08 13.07
C SER A 225 -3.55 -35.49 12.49
N ARG A 226 -2.52 -36.10 11.90
CA ARG A 226 -2.59 -37.38 11.19
C ARG A 226 -3.62 -37.49 10.06
N VAL A 227 -4.40 -36.42 9.83
CA VAL A 227 -5.34 -36.30 8.70
C VAL A 227 -4.61 -36.49 7.37
N ILE A 228 -3.34 -36.11 7.35
CA ILE A 228 -2.49 -36.25 6.18
C ILE A 228 -2.31 -37.72 5.74
N GLU A 229 -2.31 -38.68 6.65
CA GLU A 229 -2.20 -40.12 6.31
C GLU A 229 -3.41 -40.58 5.50
N VAL A 230 -4.61 -40.11 5.87
CA VAL A 230 -5.86 -40.42 5.15
C VAL A 230 -5.88 -39.70 3.80
N LEU A 231 -5.45 -38.47 3.75
CA LEU A 231 -5.43 -37.68 2.51
C LEU A 231 -4.40 -38.23 1.50
N LEU A 232 -3.24 -38.67 1.96
CA LEU A 232 -2.20 -39.25 1.11
C LEU A 232 -2.57 -40.66 0.58
N ALA A 233 -3.54 -41.32 1.17
CA ALA A 233 -4.10 -42.55 0.61
C ALA A 233 -4.92 -42.32 -0.67
N THR A 234 -5.41 -41.07 -0.86
CA THR A 234 -6.32 -40.73 -1.98
C THR A 234 -5.73 -39.66 -2.93
N VAL A 235 -4.86 -38.77 -2.46
CA VAL A 235 -4.32 -37.61 -3.22
C VAL A 235 -2.79 -37.59 -3.16
N ARG A 236 -2.14 -37.26 -4.27
CA ARG A 236 -0.67 -37.10 -4.31
C ARG A 236 -0.23 -35.91 -3.47
N PRO A 237 0.91 -35.98 -2.71
CA PRO A 237 1.39 -34.89 -1.86
C PRO A 237 1.51 -33.53 -2.59
N GLY A 238 2.00 -33.55 -3.84
CA GLY A 238 2.13 -32.33 -4.65
C GLY A 238 0.80 -31.70 -5.06
N GLN A 239 -0.23 -32.52 -5.30
CA GLN A 239 -1.58 -32.05 -5.62
C GLN A 239 -2.27 -31.44 -4.39
N LEU A 240 -2.07 -32.05 -3.23
CA LEU A 240 -2.59 -31.54 -1.96
C LEU A 240 -2.01 -30.14 -1.67
N LEU A 241 -0.68 -29.99 -1.78
CA LEU A 241 -0.01 -28.73 -1.56
C LEU A 241 -0.42 -27.67 -2.59
N ALA A 242 -0.44 -28.03 -3.88
CA ALA A 242 -0.86 -27.12 -4.95
C ALA A 242 -2.32 -26.65 -4.78
N GLY A 243 -3.22 -27.57 -4.40
CA GLY A 243 -4.62 -27.25 -4.12
C GLY A 243 -4.78 -26.28 -2.94
N LYS A 244 -4.01 -26.49 -1.87
CA LYS A 244 -3.97 -25.57 -0.72
C LYS A 244 -3.48 -24.18 -1.11
N VAL A 245 -2.34 -24.09 -1.80
CA VAL A 245 -1.78 -22.82 -2.29
C VAL A 245 -2.78 -22.10 -3.21
N ALA A 246 -3.37 -22.82 -4.16
CA ALA A 246 -4.35 -22.25 -5.09
C ALA A 246 -5.63 -21.79 -4.38
N GLY A 247 -6.16 -22.59 -3.45
CA GLY A 247 -7.38 -22.26 -2.71
C GLY A 247 -7.22 -21.04 -1.82
N ILE A 248 -6.15 -21.00 -1.01
CA ILE A 248 -5.84 -19.84 -0.16
C ILE A 248 -5.53 -18.61 -1.02
N GLY A 249 -4.83 -18.77 -2.15
CA GLY A 249 -4.54 -17.69 -3.09
C GLY A 249 -5.78 -17.09 -3.74
N ALA A 250 -6.76 -17.92 -4.08
CA ALA A 250 -8.05 -17.45 -4.61
C ALA A 250 -8.78 -16.56 -3.59
N VAL A 251 -8.77 -16.94 -2.31
CA VAL A 251 -9.37 -16.13 -1.23
C VAL A 251 -8.58 -14.82 -1.04
N ALA A 252 -7.25 -14.86 -1.08
CA ALA A 252 -6.38 -13.68 -1.00
C ALA A 252 -6.68 -12.68 -2.14
N LEU A 253 -6.78 -13.18 -3.37
CA LEU A 253 -7.07 -12.37 -4.54
C LEU A 253 -8.49 -11.78 -4.47
N LEU A 254 -9.47 -12.57 -4.07
CA LEU A 254 -10.85 -12.09 -3.88
C LEU A 254 -10.91 -10.97 -2.84
N GLN A 255 -10.20 -11.12 -1.72
CA GLN A 255 -10.13 -10.06 -0.70
C GLN A 255 -9.45 -8.80 -1.24
N ALA A 256 -8.31 -8.94 -1.93
CA ALA A 256 -7.60 -7.80 -2.51
C ALA A 256 -8.47 -7.04 -3.53
N VAL A 257 -9.16 -7.75 -4.43
CA VAL A 257 -10.12 -7.16 -5.38
C VAL A 257 -11.25 -6.44 -4.63
N SER A 258 -11.78 -7.05 -3.58
CA SER A 258 -12.86 -6.44 -2.78
C SER A 258 -12.41 -5.15 -2.08
N LEU A 259 -11.18 -5.12 -1.53
CA LEU A 259 -10.61 -3.93 -0.88
C LEU A 259 -10.39 -2.79 -1.87
N VAL A 260 -9.82 -3.09 -3.04
CA VAL A 260 -9.59 -2.07 -4.08
C VAL A 260 -10.92 -1.57 -4.65
N ALA A 261 -11.87 -2.47 -4.95
CA ALA A 261 -13.20 -2.07 -5.41
C ALA A 261 -13.90 -1.17 -4.39
N PHE A 262 -13.83 -1.53 -3.11
CA PHE A 262 -14.38 -0.71 -2.03
C PHE A 262 -13.69 0.67 -1.94
N ALA A 263 -12.35 0.72 -2.03
CA ALA A 263 -11.60 1.98 -2.04
C ALA A 263 -12.03 2.90 -3.19
N LEU A 264 -12.18 2.35 -4.41
CA LEU A 264 -12.58 3.10 -5.60
C LEU A 264 -14.02 3.63 -5.50
N VAL A 265 -14.95 2.79 -5.00
CA VAL A 265 -16.35 3.20 -4.79
C VAL A 265 -16.42 4.31 -3.74
N LEU A 266 -15.72 4.14 -2.62
CA LEU A 266 -15.70 5.11 -1.54
C LEU A 266 -15.07 6.44 -2.00
N ALA A 267 -13.94 6.39 -2.72
CA ALA A 267 -13.29 7.57 -3.28
C ALA A 267 -14.24 8.36 -4.19
N LYS A 268 -14.99 7.67 -5.04
CA LYS A 268 -15.99 8.30 -5.91
C LYS A 268 -17.12 8.97 -5.10
N LEU A 269 -17.61 8.33 -4.03
CA LEU A 269 -18.65 8.88 -3.17
C LEU A 269 -18.21 10.12 -2.39
N VAL A 270 -16.94 10.18 -1.98
CA VAL A 270 -16.37 11.30 -1.21
C VAL A 270 -15.78 12.39 -2.12
N GLY A 271 -15.79 12.18 -3.44
CA GLY A 271 -15.21 13.13 -4.41
C GLY A 271 -13.68 13.11 -4.45
N ALA A 272 -13.05 12.07 -3.91
CA ALA A 272 -11.60 11.92 -3.96
C ALA A 272 -11.14 11.42 -5.34
N ASN A 273 -10.18 12.10 -5.93
CA ASN A 273 -9.65 11.76 -7.25
C ASN A 273 -8.52 10.72 -7.16
N LEU A 274 -8.87 9.44 -6.86
CA LEU A 274 -7.90 8.34 -6.82
C LEU A 274 -7.59 7.73 -8.20
N VAL A 275 -8.28 8.12 -9.25
CA VAL A 275 -8.18 7.47 -10.59
C VAL A 275 -7.91 8.53 -11.66
N HIS A 276 -6.73 9.16 -11.62
CA HIS A 276 -6.26 10.08 -12.65
C HIS A 276 -4.85 9.72 -13.09
N GLY A 277 -4.47 10.08 -14.29
CA GLY A 277 -3.13 9.85 -14.82
C GLY A 277 -2.78 8.36 -14.94
N ALA A 278 -1.60 7.96 -14.49
CA ALA A 278 -1.10 6.59 -14.53
C ALA A 278 -1.58 5.71 -13.35
N ALA A 279 -2.43 6.22 -12.44
CA ALA A 279 -2.91 5.46 -11.29
C ALA A 279 -3.54 4.09 -11.65
N PRO A 280 -4.32 3.92 -12.75
CA PRO A 280 -4.81 2.60 -13.16
C PRO A 280 -3.68 1.60 -13.47
N LEU A 281 -2.57 2.07 -14.03
CA LEU A 281 -1.40 1.24 -14.31
C LEU A 281 -0.72 0.79 -13.02
N VAL A 282 -0.63 1.67 -12.01
CA VAL A 282 -0.11 1.33 -10.67
C VAL A 282 -0.97 0.28 -10.00
N VAL A 283 -2.30 0.40 -10.08
CA VAL A 283 -3.24 -0.60 -9.55
C VAL A 283 -3.03 -1.95 -10.26
N ALA A 284 -2.96 -1.96 -11.59
CA ALA A 284 -2.70 -3.19 -12.36
C ALA A 284 -1.36 -3.83 -11.98
N ALA A 285 -0.29 -3.03 -11.87
CA ALA A 285 1.01 -3.49 -11.41
C ALA A 285 0.93 -4.09 -9.99
N THR A 286 0.21 -3.45 -9.07
CA THR A 286 -0.02 -3.94 -7.71
C THR A 286 -0.67 -5.33 -7.72
N PHE A 287 -1.70 -5.57 -8.53
CA PHE A 287 -2.32 -6.89 -8.64
C PHE A 287 -1.39 -7.94 -9.24
N VAL A 288 -0.67 -7.62 -10.31
CA VAL A 288 0.32 -8.54 -10.91
C VAL A 288 1.34 -8.95 -9.86
N TRP A 289 1.89 -7.99 -9.12
CA TRP A 289 2.91 -8.25 -8.12
C TRP A 289 2.37 -8.89 -6.84
N LEU A 290 1.13 -8.65 -6.49
CA LEU A 290 0.45 -9.40 -5.43
C LEU A 290 0.37 -10.89 -5.78
N VAL A 291 -0.06 -11.22 -7.00
CA VAL A 291 -0.16 -12.61 -7.47
C VAL A 291 1.20 -13.29 -7.54
N LEU A 292 2.22 -12.61 -8.12
CA LEU A 292 3.58 -13.15 -8.23
C LEU A 292 4.24 -13.30 -6.85
N GLY A 293 4.10 -12.31 -5.99
CA GLY A 293 4.61 -12.36 -4.62
C GLY A 293 3.96 -13.48 -3.81
N TYR A 294 2.64 -13.59 -3.90
CA TYR A 294 1.92 -14.71 -3.27
C TYR A 294 2.40 -16.06 -3.83
N ALA A 295 2.49 -16.19 -5.15
CA ALA A 295 2.94 -17.42 -5.78
C ALA A 295 4.36 -17.82 -5.34
N PHE A 296 5.29 -16.86 -5.25
CA PHE A 296 6.65 -17.11 -4.80
C PHE A 296 6.70 -17.54 -3.32
N TYR A 297 6.15 -16.70 -2.45
CA TYR A 297 6.26 -16.93 -1.01
C TYR A 297 5.41 -18.10 -0.50
N SER A 298 4.28 -18.39 -1.13
CA SER A 298 3.41 -19.50 -0.72
C SER A 298 4.13 -20.85 -0.69
N TRP A 299 4.99 -21.11 -1.67
CA TRP A 299 5.79 -22.32 -1.71
C TRP A 299 6.87 -22.36 -0.63
N VAL A 300 7.53 -21.21 -0.37
CA VAL A 300 8.53 -21.08 0.71
C VAL A 300 7.88 -21.37 2.07
N TYR A 301 6.73 -20.74 2.35
CA TYR A 301 6.01 -20.89 3.60
C TYR A 301 5.42 -22.30 3.76
N ALA A 302 4.95 -22.88 2.67
CA ALA A 302 4.45 -24.26 2.68
C ALA A 302 5.56 -25.28 2.98
N ALA A 303 6.74 -25.12 2.38
CA ALA A 303 7.91 -25.95 2.70
C ALA A 303 8.31 -25.80 4.17
N ALA A 304 8.38 -24.57 4.67
CA ALA A 304 8.71 -24.30 6.06
C ALA A 304 7.69 -24.90 7.05
N GLY A 305 6.39 -24.75 6.75
CA GLY A 305 5.30 -25.34 7.55
C GLY A 305 5.40 -26.87 7.63
N SER A 306 5.85 -27.54 6.54
CA SER A 306 6.06 -28.99 6.53
C SER A 306 7.21 -29.46 7.44
N LEU A 307 8.16 -28.58 7.76
CA LEU A 307 9.29 -28.88 8.65
C LEU A 307 8.93 -28.70 10.12
N ALA A 308 7.89 -27.92 10.43
CA ALA A 308 7.41 -27.70 11.78
C ALA A 308 6.55 -28.88 12.27
N GLU A 309 6.66 -29.19 13.56
CA GLU A 309 5.87 -30.22 14.24
C GLU A 309 4.95 -29.61 15.32
N ARG A 310 5.29 -28.40 15.78
CA ARG A 310 4.59 -27.72 16.87
C ARG A 310 4.41 -26.22 16.55
N GLN A 311 3.42 -25.61 17.18
CA GLN A 311 3.05 -24.22 16.96
C GLN A 311 4.15 -23.22 17.37
N ASP A 312 4.90 -23.54 18.44
CA ASP A 312 6.06 -22.72 18.87
C ASP A 312 7.18 -22.68 17.80
N GLN A 313 7.37 -23.79 17.09
CA GLN A 313 8.33 -23.84 15.97
C GLN A 313 7.88 -23.02 14.77
N VAL A 314 6.58 -22.96 14.49
CA VAL A 314 6.02 -22.10 13.44
C VAL A 314 6.35 -20.64 13.69
N GLN A 315 6.17 -20.15 14.92
CA GLN A 315 6.50 -18.78 15.27
C GLN A 315 7.99 -18.46 15.12
N SER A 316 8.86 -19.40 15.49
CA SER A 316 10.31 -19.20 15.34
C SER A 316 10.76 -19.21 13.87
N LEU A 317 10.04 -19.89 12.97
CA LEU A 317 10.30 -19.88 11.53
C LEU A 317 9.71 -18.65 10.82
N ALA A 318 8.60 -18.14 11.32
CA ALA A 318 7.90 -17.00 10.68
C ALA A 318 8.77 -15.75 10.55
N LEU A 319 9.54 -15.41 11.58
CA LEU A 319 10.41 -14.23 11.59
C LEU A 319 11.48 -14.24 10.49
N PRO A 320 12.35 -15.26 10.37
CA PRO A 320 13.34 -15.29 9.29
C PRO A 320 12.72 -15.39 7.90
N LEU A 321 11.56 -16.03 7.77
CA LEU A 321 10.85 -16.11 6.49
C LEU A 321 10.25 -14.76 6.05
N SER A 322 9.79 -13.96 7.02
CA SER A 322 9.23 -12.64 6.74
C SER A 322 10.29 -11.55 6.57
N ALA A 323 11.55 -11.78 6.96
CA ALA A 323 12.58 -10.77 6.89
C ALA A 323 12.79 -10.15 5.48
N PRO A 324 12.89 -10.93 4.38
CA PRO A 324 13.01 -10.35 3.04
C PRO A 324 11.75 -9.58 2.61
N LEU A 325 10.56 -10.04 3.06
CA LEU A 325 9.29 -9.39 2.79
C LEU A 325 9.20 -8.03 3.51
N ILE A 326 9.55 -8.00 4.81
CA ILE A 326 9.59 -6.78 5.62
C ILE A 326 10.64 -5.81 5.05
N PHE A 327 11.81 -6.31 4.66
CA PHE A 327 12.86 -5.49 4.07
C PHE A 327 12.40 -4.82 2.77
N GLY A 328 11.82 -5.58 1.84
CA GLY A 328 11.26 -5.05 0.60
C GLY A 328 10.15 -4.02 0.84
N TYR A 329 9.27 -4.29 1.80
CA TYR A 329 8.21 -3.37 2.21
C TYR A 329 8.77 -2.05 2.75
N VAL A 330 9.68 -2.11 3.74
CA VAL A 330 10.24 -0.92 4.39
C VAL A 330 11.03 -0.05 3.41
N VAL A 331 11.86 -0.66 2.56
CA VAL A 331 12.64 0.09 1.55
C VAL A 331 11.71 0.76 0.53
N SER A 332 10.65 0.08 0.10
CA SER A 332 9.66 0.65 -0.82
C SER A 332 8.86 1.78 -0.17
N LEU A 333 8.51 1.63 1.11
CA LEU A 333 7.82 2.67 1.88
C LEU A 333 8.68 3.94 2.02
N ILE A 334 9.97 3.79 2.34
CA ILE A 334 10.92 4.91 2.40
C ILE A 334 11.06 5.55 1.01
N GLY A 335 11.14 4.74 -0.05
CA GLY A 335 11.17 5.22 -1.43
C GLY A 335 9.98 6.11 -1.76
N VAL A 336 8.76 5.66 -1.43
CA VAL A 336 7.54 6.47 -1.65
C VAL A 336 7.58 7.76 -0.84
N SER A 337 8.02 7.72 0.41
CA SER A 337 8.09 8.91 1.27
C SER A 337 9.14 9.94 0.80
N SER A 338 10.18 9.50 0.06
CA SER A 338 11.22 10.39 -0.46
C SER A 338 10.90 10.99 -1.84
N GLY A 339 9.78 10.60 -2.46
CA GLY A 339 9.34 11.11 -3.76
C GLY A 339 10.25 10.71 -4.93
N SER A 340 11.18 9.77 -4.74
CA SER A 340 12.10 9.30 -5.79
C SER A 340 12.57 7.87 -5.56
N ALA A 341 12.76 7.12 -6.63
CA ALA A 341 13.27 5.76 -6.54
C ALA A 341 14.81 5.76 -6.36
N SER A 342 15.25 5.45 -5.16
CA SER A 342 16.67 5.23 -4.89
C SER A 342 17.22 4.05 -5.72
N LEU A 343 18.55 4.02 -5.93
CA LEU A 343 19.22 2.89 -6.59
C LEU A 343 18.85 1.55 -5.93
N LEU A 344 18.69 1.56 -4.61
CA LEU A 344 18.31 0.37 -3.85
C LEU A 344 16.93 -0.16 -4.28
N VAL A 345 15.91 0.71 -4.39
CA VAL A 345 14.58 0.31 -4.87
C VAL A 345 14.66 -0.26 -6.28
N LYS A 346 15.46 0.35 -7.17
CA LYS A 346 15.67 -0.13 -8.55
C LYS A 346 16.27 -1.54 -8.59
N VAL A 347 17.25 -1.83 -7.75
CA VAL A 347 17.87 -3.17 -7.66
C VAL A 347 16.88 -4.18 -7.07
N LEU A 348 16.18 -3.83 -5.99
CA LEU A 348 15.24 -4.71 -5.30
C LEU A 348 14.03 -5.07 -6.17
N ALA A 349 13.69 -4.25 -7.17
CA ALA A 349 12.60 -4.52 -8.10
C ALA A 349 12.85 -5.73 -9.03
N TYR A 350 14.10 -6.21 -9.13
CA TYR A 350 14.44 -7.40 -9.91
C TYR A 350 14.61 -8.66 -9.06
N LEU A 351 14.63 -8.53 -7.74
CA LEU A 351 14.76 -9.66 -6.82
C LEU A 351 13.38 -10.19 -6.45
N PRO A 352 13.01 -11.45 -6.77
CA PRO A 352 11.66 -12.00 -6.53
C PRO A 352 11.13 -11.85 -5.10
N PRO A 353 11.96 -11.91 -4.03
CA PRO A 353 11.46 -11.68 -2.68
C PRO A 353 11.04 -10.24 -2.40
N THR A 354 11.61 -9.24 -3.06
CA THR A 354 11.37 -7.82 -2.79
C THR A 354 10.65 -7.10 -3.92
N ALA A 355 10.68 -7.66 -5.13
CA ALA A 355 10.01 -7.13 -6.32
C ALA A 355 8.51 -6.84 -6.13
N PRO A 356 7.74 -7.63 -5.35
CA PRO A 356 6.32 -7.33 -5.10
C PRO A 356 6.06 -5.95 -4.51
N PHE A 357 7.02 -5.38 -3.81
CA PHE A 357 6.94 -4.04 -3.23
C PHE A 357 7.63 -2.99 -4.09
N ALA A 358 8.86 -3.29 -4.52
CA ALA A 358 9.70 -2.33 -5.21
C ALA A 358 9.21 -2.00 -6.63
N MET A 359 8.65 -2.97 -7.36
CA MET A 359 8.22 -2.72 -8.74
C MET A 359 6.94 -1.86 -8.85
N PRO A 360 5.87 -2.07 -8.06
CA PRO A 360 4.75 -1.14 -8.02
C PRO A 360 5.15 0.28 -7.65
N THR A 361 6.14 0.43 -6.75
CA THR A 361 6.72 1.74 -6.40
C THR A 361 7.38 2.41 -7.61
N LEU A 362 8.21 1.68 -8.37
CA LEU A 362 8.83 2.20 -9.60
C LEU A 362 7.80 2.58 -10.66
N VAL A 363 6.73 1.80 -10.80
CA VAL A 363 5.62 2.12 -11.70
C VAL A 363 4.91 3.40 -11.24
N GLY A 364 4.70 3.56 -9.93
CA GLY A 364 4.10 4.75 -9.35
C GLY A 364 4.90 6.03 -9.59
N PHE A 365 6.23 5.94 -9.60
CA PHE A 365 7.11 7.07 -9.97
C PHE A 365 7.27 7.29 -11.48
N GLY A 366 6.67 6.43 -12.32
CA GLY A 366 6.86 6.48 -13.77
C GLY A 366 8.30 6.14 -14.22
N GLU A 367 9.11 5.57 -13.32
CA GLU A 367 10.51 5.20 -13.58
C GLU A 367 10.67 3.77 -14.12
N ALA A 368 9.61 2.95 -14.10
CA ALA A 368 9.61 1.62 -14.66
C ALA A 368 9.33 1.66 -16.17
N THR A 369 10.28 1.17 -16.99
CA THR A 369 10.03 0.93 -18.39
C THR A 369 9.32 -0.42 -18.59
N TRP A 370 8.51 -0.55 -19.66
CA TRP A 370 7.72 -1.77 -19.92
C TRP A 370 8.57 -3.04 -20.00
N TRP A 371 9.79 -2.96 -20.57
CA TRP A 371 10.69 -4.10 -20.70
C TRP A 371 11.31 -4.50 -19.36
N GLN A 372 11.59 -3.53 -18.47
CA GLN A 372 12.08 -3.77 -17.11
C GLN A 372 11.02 -4.49 -16.26
N PHE A 373 9.77 -4.03 -16.37
CA PHE A 373 8.62 -4.68 -15.75
C PHE A 373 8.48 -6.13 -16.24
N LEU A 374 8.48 -6.35 -17.55
CA LEU A 374 8.37 -7.68 -18.14
C LEU A 374 9.54 -8.59 -17.75
N PHE A 375 10.76 -8.09 -17.79
CA PHE A 375 11.95 -8.84 -17.35
C PHE A 375 11.83 -9.30 -15.90
N SER A 376 11.44 -8.41 -14.98
CA SER A 376 11.25 -8.74 -13.57
C SER A 376 10.13 -9.77 -13.36
N VAL A 377 9.04 -9.69 -14.12
CA VAL A 377 7.96 -10.70 -14.12
C VAL A 377 8.50 -12.07 -14.54
N VAL A 378 9.26 -12.14 -15.64
CA VAL A 378 9.84 -13.39 -16.13
C VAL A 378 10.79 -14.00 -15.08
N VAL A 379 11.69 -13.19 -14.51
CA VAL A 379 12.60 -13.62 -13.45
C VAL A 379 11.81 -14.17 -12.25
N SER A 380 10.75 -13.48 -11.83
CA SER A 380 9.91 -13.90 -10.71
C SER A 380 9.17 -15.20 -11.00
N ILE A 381 8.66 -15.40 -12.22
CA ILE A 381 8.02 -16.66 -12.62
C ILE A 381 9.03 -17.81 -12.61
N VAL A 382 10.21 -17.63 -13.21
CA VAL A 382 11.26 -18.67 -13.25
C VAL A 382 11.67 -19.04 -11.83
N CYS A 383 11.95 -18.07 -10.97
CA CYS A 383 12.30 -18.33 -9.58
C CYS A 383 11.16 -19.00 -8.80
N THR A 384 9.90 -18.59 -9.03
CA THR A 384 8.74 -19.24 -8.43
C THR A 384 8.63 -20.72 -8.81
N VAL A 385 8.84 -21.06 -10.09
CA VAL A 385 8.81 -22.44 -10.56
C VAL A 385 9.94 -23.26 -9.92
N LEU A 386 11.14 -22.68 -9.82
CA LEU A 386 12.27 -23.35 -9.14
C LEU A 386 11.97 -23.60 -7.66
N VAL A 387 11.50 -22.56 -6.95
CA VAL A 387 11.12 -22.67 -5.54
C VAL A 387 9.99 -23.67 -5.35
N ALA A 388 8.98 -23.67 -6.21
CA ALA A 388 7.88 -24.64 -6.16
C ALA A 388 8.36 -26.08 -6.30
N ARG A 389 9.30 -26.35 -7.21
CA ARG A 389 9.89 -27.68 -7.37
C ARG A 389 10.65 -28.13 -6.13
N VAL A 390 11.46 -27.23 -5.56
CA VAL A 390 12.20 -27.49 -4.32
C VAL A 390 11.22 -27.71 -3.15
N ALA A 391 10.25 -26.82 -2.98
CA ALA A 391 9.24 -26.90 -1.94
C ALA A 391 8.43 -28.20 -2.00
N ALA A 392 8.02 -28.63 -3.21
CA ALA A 392 7.32 -29.90 -3.40
C ALA A 392 8.16 -31.12 -3.03
N ARG A 393 9.48 -31.09 -3.25
CA ARG A 393 10.41 -32.15 -2.82
C ARG A 393 10.55 -32.17 -1.30
N VAL A 394 10.79 -30.98 -0.69
CA VAL A 394 10.87 -30.83 0.76
C VAL A 394 9.59 -31.32 1.43
N TYR A 395 8.45 -30.87 0.95
CA TYR A 395 7.14 -31.25 1.47
C TYR A 395 6.94 -32.77 1.44
N ARG A 396 7.22 -33.43 0.30
CA ARG A 396 7.10 -34.89 0.14
C ARG A 396 7.96 -35.65 1.13
N THR A 397 9.20 -35.20 1.34
CA THR A 397 10.14 -35.83 2.27
C THR A 397 9.76 -35.58 3.72
N ALA A 398 9.28 -34.39 4.04
CA ALA A 398 8.96 -33.99 5.41
C ALA A 398 7.63 -34.59 5.91
N VAL A 399 6.64 -34.74 5.02
CA VAL A 399 5.31 -35.29 5.35
C VAL A 399 5.36 -36.77 5.63
N LEU A 400 6.22 -37.53 4.92
CA LEU A 400 6.38 -38.97 5.13
C LEU A 400 7.18 -39.31 6.38
N ARG A 401 7.81 -38.33 7.03
CA ARG A 401 8.60 -38.54 8.26
C ARG A 401 7.85 -37.92 9.45
N THR A 402 7.07 -38.72 10.13
CA THR A 402 6.39 -38.36 11.38
C THR A 402 7.26 -38.72 12.60
N GLY A 403 7.29 -37.83 13.62
CA GLY A 403 7.91 -38.10 14.93
C GLY A 403 9.39 -37.80 15.07
N ARG A 404 10.07 -37.21 14.06
CA ARG A 404 11.46 -36.75 14.17
C ARG A 404 11.70 -35.48 13.40
N ARG A 405 12.31 -34.49 14.05
CA ARG A 405 12.67 -33.20 13.44
C ARG A 405 13.61 -33.43 12.24
N VAL A 406 13.14 -33.07 11.05
CA VAL A 406 13.93 -33.19 9.81
C VAL A 406 14.94 -32.04 9.81
N ARG A 407 16.25 -32.35 9.87
CA ARG A 407 17.31 -31.33 9.77
C ARG A 407 17.52 -30.97 8.31
N LEU A 408 17.72 -29.66 8.01
CA LEU A 408 17.97 -29.17 6.65
C LEU A 408 19.12 -29.91 5.94
N ARG A 409 20.14 -30.36 6.68
CA ARG A 409 21.25 -31.16 6.14
C ARG A 409 20.81 -32.53 5.59
N GLU A 410 19.71 -33.08 6.07
CA GLU A 410 19.18 -34.37 5.61
C GLU A 410 18.41 -34.25 4.29
N LEU A 411 18.07 -33.02 3.88
CA LEU A 411 17.38 -32.73 2.62
C LEU A 411 18.35 -32.52 1.43
N VAL A 412 19.62 -32.21 1.71
CA VAL A 412 20.62 -31.96 0.66
C VAL A 412 20.79 -33.12 -0.31
N PRO A 413 20.86 -34.41 0.11
CA PRO A 413 20.97 -35.54 -0.82
C PRO A 413 19.73 -35.73 -1.69
N THR A 414 18.55 -35.28 -1.23
CA THR A 414 17.29 -35.40 -1.98
C THR A 414 17.05 -34.27 -2.93
N LEU A 415 17.77 -33.14 -2.76
CA LEU A 415 17.75 -31.99 -3.66
C LEU A 415 18.70 -32.17 -4.86
N ALA A 416 19.70 -33.04 -4.73
CA ALA A 416 20.70 -33.32 -5.76
C ALA A 416 20.29 -34.45 -6.75
N ARG A 417 19.20 -35.14 -6.48
CA ARG A 417 18.55 -36.15 -7.36
C ARG A 417 17.27 -35.53 -7.93
#